data_ab24d2eb472c9a2ac6e74f693d435b89
#
_entry.id   ab24d2eb472c9a2ac6e74f693d435b89
#
_cell.length_a   1.000
_cell.length_b   1.000
_cell.length_c   1.000
_cell.angle_alpha   90.00
_cell.angle_beta   90.00
_cell.angle_gamma   90.00
#
_symmetry.space_group_name_H-M   'P 1'
#
loop_
_entity.id
_entity.type
_entity.pdbx_description
1 polymer ?
#
loop_
_entity_poly.entity_id
_entity_poly.type
_entity_poly.pdbx_seq_one_letter_code
_entity_poly.pdbx_strand_id
1 'polypeptide(L)'
;MIQFTVYGEPIAQGRPRASTINGHVRMYDPAKSRDYKDYVRLVASEHAPAALLEGPLVMVVNVYRPIPKSFSKKKTAAAEAGQIRPTTKPDADNYVKGIKDALNKVIWKDDSQIVSVTVAKFYSQRPRIEVKVQELEEQAQQLSII
;
A
#
# COMPACT_ATOMS: atom_id res chain seq x y z
N MET A 1 16.44 -4.43 4.52
CA MET A 1 15.11 -3.79 4.68
C MET A 1 14.89 -2.80 3.56
N ILE A 2 13.71 -2.83 2.96
CA ILE A 2 13.31 -1.89 1.90
C ILE A 2 12.22 -0.99 2.46
N GLN A 3 12.39 0.32 2.29
CA GLN A 3 11.44 1.30 2.78
C GLN A 3 11.32 2.44 1.78
N PHE A 4 10.09 2.84 1.44
CA PHE A 4 9.86 3.95 0.52
C PHE A 4 8.52 4.60 0.78
N THR A 5 8.36 5.81 0.24
CA THR A 5 7.14 6.60 0.33
C THR A 5 6.64 6.93 -1.07
N VAL A 6 5.34 6.75 -1.30
CA VAL A 6 4.66 7.14 -2.54
C VAL A 6 3.74 8.31 -2.23
N TYR A 7 4.09 9.49 -2.67
CA TYR A 7 3.29 10.70 -2.43
C TYR A 7 2.11 10.77 -3.38
N GLY A 8 1.04 11.38 -2.90
CA GLY A 8 -0.22 11.52 -3.61
C GLY A 8 -1.35 10.78 -2.90
N GLU A 9 -2.58 11.04 -3.30
CA GLU A 9 -3.73 10.41 -2.70
C GLU A 9 -3.70 8.89 -2.91
N PRO A 10 -3.72 8.09 -1.82
CA PRO A 10 -3.75 6.64 -1.95
C PRO A 10 -5.03 6.15 -2.63
N ILE A 11 -4.88 5.22 -3.56
CA ILE A 11 -5.99 4.60 -4.28
C ILE A 11 -6.00 3.10 -3.95
N ALA A 12 -7.13 2.60 -3.50
CA ALA A 12 -7.28 1.18 -3.20
C ALA A 12 -7.51 0.37 -4.49
N GLN A 13 -7.25 -0.93 -4.41
CA GLN A 13 -7.56 -1.87 -5.49
C GLN A 13 -9.05 -1.82 -5.78
N GLY A 14 -9.41 -1.46 -7.01
CA GLY A 14 -10.79 -1.54 -7.47
C GLY A 14 -11.22 -2.98 -7.70
N ARG A 15 -12.51 -3.23 -7.60
CA ARG A 15 -13.05 -4.53 -7.99
C ARG A 15 -12.91 -4.70 -9.49
N PRO A 16 -12.48 -5.87 -9.98
CA PRO A 16 -12.47 -6.14 -11.41
C PRO A 16 -13.86 -5.93 -11.98
N ARG A 17 -13.92 -5.29 -13.14
CA ARG A 17 -15.18 -5.06 -13.87
C ARG A 17 -15.26 -6.02 -15.04
N ALA A 18 -16.46 -6.49 -15.34
CA ALA A 18 -16.72 -7.32 -16.49
C ALA A 18 -17.15 -6.46 -17.68
N SER A 19 -16.64 -6.77 -18.86
CA SER A 19 -17.15 -6.22 -20.12
C SER A 19 -17.35 -7.35 -21.12
N THR A 20 -18.26 -7.15 -22.09
CA THR A 20 -18.53 -8.13 -23.13
C THR A 20 -17.92 -7.64 -24.43
N ILE A 21 -17.03 -8.44 -25.01
CA ILE A 21 -16.40 -8.18 -26.30
C ILE A 21 -16.62 -9.43 -27.16
N ASN A 22 -17.30 -9.27 -28.31
CA ASN A 22 -17.60 -10.38 -29.23
C ASN A 22 -18.28 -11.58 -28.53
N GLY A 23 -19.19 -11.30 -27.59
CA GLY A 23 -19.89 -12.33 -26.84
C GLY A 23 -19.10 -12.98 -25.71
N HIS A 24 -17.86 -12.54 -25.48
CA HIS A 24 -17.02 -13.04 -24.39
C HIS A 24 -16.93 -12.02 -23.25
N VAL A 25 -17.01 -12.51 -22.01
CA VAL A 25 -16.84 -11.68 -20.81
C VAL A 25 -15.36 -11.54 -20.52
N ARG A 26 -14.89 -10.30 -20.36
CA ARG A 26 -13.55 -9.98 -19.89
C ARG A 26 -13.61 -9.29 -18.55
N MET A 27 -12.71 -9.69 -17.65
CA MET A 27 -12.50 -9.00 -16.38
C MET A 27 -11.34 -8.03 -16.55
N TYR A 28 -11.48 -6.81 -16.00
CA TYR A 28 -10.42 -5.80 -16.04
C TYR A 28 -10.44 -4.94 -14.78
N ASP A 29 -9.28 -4.42 -14.40
CA ASP A 29 -9.17 -3.46 -13.31
C ASP A 29 -9.63 -2.07 -13.77
N PRO A 30 -10.32 -1.30 -12.91
CA PRO A 30 -10.60 0.10 -13.21
C PRO A 30 -9.32 0.89 -13.50
N ALA A 31 -9.39 1.80 -14.46
CA ALA A 31 -8.22 2.57 -14.91
C ALA A 31 -7.51 3.30 -13.76
N LYS A 32 -8.28 3.88 -12.83
CA LYS A 32 -7.72 4.63 -11.70
C LYS A 32 -6.84 3.76 -10.79
N SER A 33 -7.28 2.55 -10.46
CA SER A 33 -6.49 1.66 -9.62
C SER A 33 -5.30 1.09 -10.38
N ARG A 34 -5.46 0.83 -11.68
CA ARG A 34 -4.36 0.37 -12.53
C ARG A 34 -3.26 1.42 -12.64
N ASP A 35 -3.63 2.67 -12.90
CA ASP A 35 -2.68 3.77 -13.01
C ASP A 35 -1.95 4.01 -11.70
N TYR A 36 -2.65 3.90 -10.58
CA TYR A 36 -2.02 4.02 -9.27
C TYR A 36 -1.02 2.88 -8.99
N LYS A 37 -1.38 1.65 -9.36
CA LYS A 37 -0.46 0.51 -9.23
C LYS A 37 0.80 0.72 -10.07
N ASP A 38 0.66 1.24 -11.28
CA ASP A 38 1.80 1.54 -12.15
C ASP A 38 2.71 2.61 -11.52
N TYR A 39 2.11 3.63 -10.91
CA TYR A 39 2.85 4.66 -10.18
C TYR A 39 3.60 4.09 -8.97
N VAL A 40 2.93 3.28 -8.16
CA VAL A 40 3.57 2.61 -6.99
C VAL A 40 4.73 1.74 -7.46
N ARG A 41 4.54 0.98 -8.54
CA ARG A 41 5.58 0.12 -9.12
C ARG A 41 6.78 0.94 -9.58
N LEU A 42 6.56 2.08 -10.21
CA LEU A 42 7.63 2.96 -10.65
C LEU A 42 8.47 3.45 -9.47
N VAL A 43 7.83 3.93 -8.41
CA VAL A 43 8.53 4.37 -7.21
C VAL A 43 9.26 3.20 -6.54
N ALA A 44 8.60 2.06 -6.40
CA ALA A 44 9.20 0.87 -5.79
C ALA A 44 10.42 0.38 -6.57
N SER A 45 10.41 0.49 -7.90
CA SER A 45 11.55 0.06 -8.73
C SER A 45 12.82 0.84 -8.44
N GLU A 46 12.72 2.07 -7.97
CA GLU A 46 13.86 2.89 -7.55
C GLU A 46 14.52 2.36 -6.27
N HIS A 47 13.79 1.55 -5.52
CA HIS A 47 14.24 0.94 -4.26
C HIS A 47 14.39 -0.58 -4.36
N ALA A 48 14.31 -1.12 -5.57
CA ALA A 48 14.39 -2.55 -5.79
C ALA A 48 15.75 -3.12 -5.35
N PRO A 49 15.76 -4.31 -4.72
CA PRO A 49 17.01 -4.97 -4.37
C PRO A 49 17.75 -5.45 -5.63
N ALA A 50 19.05 -5.72 -5.50
CA ALA A 50 19.85 -6.24 -6.60
C ALA A 50 19.31 -7.58 -7.15
N ALA A 51 18.73 -8.40 -6.25
CA ALA A 51 18.00 -9.60 -6.61
C ALA A 51 16.68 -9.62 -5.85
N LEU A 52 15.64 -10.18 -6.43
CA LEU A 52 14.33 -10.27 -5.78
C LEU A 52 14.47 -10.99 -4.44
N LEU A 53 13.80 -10.45 -3.42
CA LEU A 53 13.82 -11.05 -2.08
C LEU A 53 13.20 -12.45 -2.11
N GLU A 54 13.82 -13.35 -1.35
CA GLU A 54 13.35 -14.73 -1.19
C GLU A 54 13.02 -15.01 0.27
N GLY A 55 12.31 -16.09 0.52
CA GLY A 55 11.92 -16.48 1.87
C GLY A 55 10.78 -15.64 2.43
N PRO A 56 10.45 -15.85 3.72
CA PRO A 56 9.30 -15.19 4.33
C PRO A 56 9.58 -13.70 4.59
N LEU A 57 8.59 -12.87 4.26
CA LEU A 57 8.68 -11.41 4.36
C LEU A 57 7.58 -10.85 5.26
N VAL A 58 7.91 -9.73 5.90
CA VAL A 58 7.00 -8.93 6.71
C VAL A 58 6.79 -7.60 6.00
N MET A 59 5.54 -7.18 5.82
CA MET A 59 5.19 -5.91 5.20
C MET A 59 4.43 -5.03 6.17
N VAL A 60 4.82 -3.76 6.24
CA VAL A 60 4.11 -2.73 7.01
C VAL A 60 3.72 -1.61 6.05
N VAL A 61 2.45 -1.23 6.07
CA VAL A 61 1.91 -0.18 5.21
C VAL A 61 1.16 0.83 6.07
N ASN A 62 1.53 2.10 5.94
CA ASN A 62 0.77 3.21 6.50
C ASN A 62 0.15 4.00 5.35
N VAL A 63 -1.17 4.17 5.41
CA VAL A 63 -1.95 4.86 4.39
C VAL A 63 -2.42 6.20 4.96
N TYR A 64 -1.98 7.28 4.35
CA TYR A 64 -2.34 8.64 4.76
C TYR A 64 -3.29 9.24 3.73
N ARG A 65 -4.54 9.42 4.14
CA ARG A 65 -5.61 9.97 3.30
C ARG A 65 -5.70 11.47 3.47
N PRO A 66 -6.20 12.19 2.44
CA PRO A 66 -6.43 13.63 2.57
C PRO A 66 -7.39 13.94 3.71
N ILE A 67 -7.10 15.00 4.45
CA ILE A 67 -8.02 15.49 5.49
C ILE A 67 -9.21 16.14 4.80
N PRO A 68 -10.46 15.79 5.18
CA PRO A 68 -11.64 16.41 4.58
C PRO A 68 -11.63 17.91 4.76
N LYS A 69 -11.97 18.63 3.69
CA LYS A 69 -12.02 20.10 3.70
C LYS A 69 -13.05 20.67 4.69
N SER A 70 -14.05 19.86 5.03
CA SER A 70 -15.09 20.22 6.00
C SER A 70 -14.62 20.24 7.46
N PHE A 71 -13.44 19.71 7.76
CA PHE A 71 -12.91 19.67 9.11
C PHE A 71 -12.52 21.10 9.57
N SER A 72 -12.89 21.44 10.82
CA SER A 72 -12.43 22.65 11.47
C SER A 72 -10.92 22.64 11.68
N LYS A 73 -10.32 23.77 12.03
CA LYS A 73 -8.89 23.83 12.34
C LYS A 73 -8.51 22.88 13.48
N LYS A 74 -9.33 22.84 14.53
CA LYS A 74 -9.11 21.95 15.68
C LYS A 74 -9.19 20.49 15.27
N LYS A 75 -10.19 20.13 14.47
CA LYS A 75 -10.39 18.77 13.99
C LYS A 75 -9.29 18.35 13.02
N THR A 76 -8.85 19.28 12.17
CA THR A 76 -7.71 19.05 11.25
C THR A 76 -6.43 18.76 12.03
N ALA A 77 -6.15 19.53 13.07
CA ALA A 77 -4.98 19.31 13.92
C ALA A 77 -5.04 17.94 14.62
N ALA A 78 -6.22 17.55 15.11
CA ALA A 78 -6.43 16.25 15.74
C ALA A 78 -6.25 15.10 14.73
N ALA A 79 -6.71 15.28 13.49
CA ALA A 79 -6.53 14.31 12.41
C ALA A 79 -5.05 14.15 12.05
N GLU A 80 -4.32 15.25 11.90
CA GLU A 80 -2.88 15.23 11.60
C GLU A 80 -2.08 14.58 12.73
N ALA A 81 -2.52 14.74 13.98
CA ALA A 81 -1.89 14.11 15.15
C ALA A 81 -2.23 12.64 15.31
N GLY A 82 -3.08 12.06 14.45
CA GLY A 82 -3.47 10.67 14.53
C GLY A 82 -4.59 10.37 15.54
N GLN A 83 -5.18 11.39 16.13
CA GLN A 83 -6.27 11.23 17.10
C GLN A 83 -7.61 10.92 16.42
N ILE A 84 -7.79 11.40 15.20
CA ILE A 84 -8.93 11.10 14.35
C ILE A 84 -8.43 10.28 13.16
N ARG A 85 -9.05 9.14 12.93
CA ARG A 85 -8.64 8.19 11.89
C ARG A 85 -9.77 7.97 10.89
N PRO A 86 -9.45 7.69 9.61
CA PRO A 86 -10.51 7.43 8.62
C PRO A 86 -11.19 6.08 8.90
N THR A 87 -12.51 6.12 9.02
CA THR A 87 -13.34 4.93 9.28
C THR A 87 -14.22 4.57 8.08
N THR A 88 -14.05 5.28 6.97
CA THR A 88 -14.83 5.07 5.75
C THR A 88 -14.04 4.25 4.73
N LYS A 89 -14.75 3.70 3.73
CA LYS A 89 -14.10 3.02 2.60
C LYS A 89 -13.06 3.91 1.94
N PRO A 90 -12.01 3.34 1.36
CA PRO A 90 -11.73 1.91 1.19
C PRO A 90 -11.25 1.23 2.48
N ASP A 91 -11.46 -0.09 2.54
CA ASP A 91 -10.95 -0.91 3.64
C ASP A 91 -9.43 -1.03 3.58
N ALA A 92 -8.81 -1.24 4.73
CA ALA A 92 -7.36 -1.33 4.84
C ALA A 92 -6.76 -2.42 3.95
N ASP A 93 -7.40 -3.59 3.88
CA ASP A 93 -6.94 -4.72 3.07
C ASP A 93 -7.00 -4.43 1.56
N ASN A 94 -7.91 -3.59 1.10
CA ASN A 94 -7.98 -3.21 -0.32
C ASN A 94 -6.78 -2.35 -0.75
N TYR A 95 -6.25 -1.53 0.14
CA TYR A 95 -5.00 -0.83 -0.13
C TYR A 95 -3.83 -1.81 -0.25
N VAL A 96 -3.77 -2.78 0.66
CA VAL A 96 -2.70 -3.80 0.66
C VAL A 96 -2.70 -4.60 -0.63
N LYS A 97 -3.88 -5.01 -1.12
CA LYS A 97 -3.99 -5.77 -2.37
C LYS A 97 -3.34 -5.06 -3.55
N GLY A 98 -3.66 -3.79 -3.73
CA GLY A 98 -3.09 -2.99 -4.82
C GLY A 98 -1.58 -2.81 -4.68
N ILE A 99 -1.11 -2.59 -3.46
CA ILE A 99 0.32 -2.42 -3.18
C ILE A 99 1.08 -3.73 -3.44
N LYS A 100 0.57 -4.86 -2.97
CA LYS A 100 1.19 -6.17 -3.22
C LYS A 100 1.29 -6.47 -4.71
N ASP A 101 0.22 -6.20 -5.46
CA ASP A 101 0.24 -6.38 -6.91
C ASP A 101 1.33 -5.52 -7.57
N ALA A 102 1.49 -4.28 -7.09
CA ALA A 102 2.49 -3.38 -7.65
C ALA A 102 3.92 -3.85 -7.35
N LEU A 103 4.16 -4.44 -6.19
CA LEU A 103 5.50 -4.84 -5.73
C LEU A 103 5.89 -6.26 -6.17
N ASN A 104 4.93 -7.06 -6.60
CA ASN A 104 5.18 -8.42 -7.07
C ASN A 104 6.13 -8.41 -8.27
N LYS A 105 7.18 -9.23 -8.22
CA LYS A 105 8.23 -9.29 -9.25
C LYS A 105 9.11 -8.03 -9.35
N VAL A 106 8.94 -7.07 -8.46
CA VAL A 106 9.78 -5.88 -8.34
C VAL A 106 10.65 -5.99 -7.09
N ILE A 107 10.06 -6.33 -5.97
CA ILE A 107 10.72 -6.45 -4.67
C ILE A 107 10.91 -7.93 -4.28
N TRP A 108 9.90 -8.76 -4.52
CA TRP A 108 9.92 -10.19 -4.19
C TRP A 108 9.46 -11.03 -5.37
N LYS A 109 9.68 -12.35 -5.27
CA LYS A 109 9.35 -13.28 -6.35
C LYS A 109 7.87 -13.59 -6.44
N ASP A 110 7.19 -13.72 -5.28
CA ASP A 110 5.78 -14.08 -5.24
C ASP A 110 5.11 -13.52 -3.98
N ASP A 111 3.86 -13.08 -4.11
CA ASP A 111 3.07 -12.51 -3.02
C ASP A 111 2.88 -13.50 -1.87
N SER A 112 2.93 -14.80 -2.12
CA SER A 112 2.83 -15.83 -1.08
C SER A 112 3.95 -15.79 -0.05
N GLN A 113 5.06 -15.09 -0.34
CA GLN A 113 6.16 -14.90 0.61
C GLN A 113 5.79 -13.97 1.76
N ILE A 114 4.75 -13.15 1.62
CA ILE A 114 4.32 -12.22 2.65
C ILE A 114 3.57 -13.01 3.72
N VAL A 115 4.24 -13.24 4.86
CA VAL A 115 3.69 -14.03 5.97
C VAL A 115 3.10 -13.18 7.08
N SER A 116 3.37 -11.86 7.06
CA SER A 116 2.84 -10.93 8.05
C SER A 116 2.61 -9.58 7.38
N VAL A 117 1.43 -9.01 7.59
CA VAL A 117 1.06 -7.68 7.07
C VAL A 117 0.48 -6.86 8.22
N THR A 118 1.00 -5.66 8.38
CA THR A 118 0.38 -4.65 9.24
C THR A 118 0.01 -3.48 8.36
N VAL A 119 -1.24 -3.05 8.43
CA VAL A 119 -1.73 -1.89 7.69
C VAL A 119 -2.51 -0.98 8.62
N ALA A 120 -2.28 0.33 8.50
CA ALA A 120 -2.97 1.34 9.28
C ALA A 120 -3.40 2.48 8.38
N LYS A 121 -4.59 3.04 8.65
CA LYS A 121 -5.13 4.20 7.93
C LYS A 121 -5.04 5.43 8.82
N PHE A 122 -4.55 6.51 8.23
CA PHE A 122 -4.40 7.81 8.88
C PHE A 122 -4.95 8.92 7.97
N TYR A 123 -5.13 10.10 8.53
CA TYR A 123 -5.29 11.35 7.78
C TYR A 123 -3.97 12.12 7.77
N SER A 124 -3.72 12.86 6.70
CA SER A 124 -2.60 13.80 6.66
C SER A 124 -2.87 14.91 5.65
N GLN A 125 -2.31 16.10 5.92
CA GLN A 125 -2.28 17.19 4.95
C GLN A 125 -1.38 16.83 3.76
N ARG A 126 -0.52 15.83 3.90
CA ARG A 126 0.33 15.31 2.83
C ARG A 126 -0.03 13.84 2.55
N PRO A 127 -1.05 13.59 1.71
CA PRO A 127 -1.47 12.24 1.40
C PRO A 127 -0.33 11.41 0.80
N ARG A 128 -0.23 10.17 1.23
CA ARG A 128 0.84 9.27 0.79
C ARG A 128 0.62 7.85 1.31
N ILE A 129 1.40 6.92 0.80
CA ILE A 129 1.61 5.63 1.48
C ILE A 129 3.07 5.51 1.88
N GLU A 130 3.31 4.89 3.01
CA GLU A 130 4.65 4.50 3.46
C GLU A 130 4.69 2.99 3.53
N VAL A 131 5.67 2.39 2.85
CA VAL A 131 5.79 0.93 2.74
C VAL A 131 7.14 0.49 3.27
N LYS A 132 7.12 -0.55 4.09
CA LYS A 132 8.31 -1.18 4.63
C LYS A 132 8.21 -2.68 4.38
N VAL A 133 9.26 -3.26 3.80
CA VAL A 133 9.38 -4.69 3.57
C VAL A 133 10.66 -5.19 4.23
N GLN A 134 10.53 -6.23 5.02
CA GLN A 134 11.65 -6.76 5.80
C GLN A 134 11.63 -8.28 5.75
N GLU A 135 12.80 -8.89 5.67
CA GLU A 135 12.91 -10.33 5.82
C GLU A 135 12.59 -10.74 7.26
N LEU A 136 11.88 -11.85 7.43
CA LEU A 136 11.49 -12.32 8.75
C LEU A 136 12.70 -12.60 9.65
N GLU A 137 13.77 -13.14 9.08
CA GLU A 137 15.02 -13.38 9.82
C GLU A 137 15.65 -12.09 10.32
N GLU A 138 15.66 -11.04 9.49
CA GLU A 138 16.15 -9.72 9.84
C GLU A 138 15.34 -9.12 10.99
N GLN A 139 14.02 -9.25 10.96
CA GLN A 139 13.13 -8.79 12.02
C GLN A 139 13.41 -9.55 13.34
N ALA A 140 13.59 -10.87 13.28
CA ALA A 140 13.88 -11.68 14.46
C ALA A 140 15.22 -11.28 15.10
N GLN A 141 16.24 -10.98 14.29
CA GLN A 141 17.53 -10.49 14.77
C GLN A 141 17.39 -9.15 15.48
N GLN A 142 16.61 -8.24 14.94
CA GLN A 142 16.36 -6.94 15.57
C GLN A 142 15.66 -7.09 16.92
N LEU A 143 14.69 -7.99 17.01
CA LEU A 143 13.97 -8.24 18.26
C LEU A 143 14.85 -8.90 19.32
N SER A 144 15.81 -9.73 18.93
CA SER A 144 16.70 -10.41 19.86
C SER A 144 17.77 -9.50 20.47
N ILE A 145 18.02 -8.33 19.87
CA ILE A 145 18.98 -7.34 20.36
C ILE A 145 18.37 -6.48 21.48
N ILE A 146 17.05 -6.40 21.53
CA ILE A 146 16.32 -5.64 22.55
C ILE A 146 16.25 -6.43 23.85
#